data_6832e9aec9aa14a46f2bc07d3d897356
#
_entry.id   6832e9aec9aa14a46f2bc07d3d897356
#
_cell.length_a   1.000
_cell.length_b   1.000
_cell.length_c   1.000
_cell.angle_alpha   90.00
_cell.angle_beta   90.00
_cell.angle_gamma   90.00
#
_symmetry.space_group_name_H-M   'P 1'
#
loop_
_entity.id
_entity.type
_entity.pdbx_description
1 polymer ?
#
loop_
_entity_poly.entity_id
_entity_poly.type
_entity_poly.pdbx_seq_one_letter_code
_entity_poly.pdbx_strand_id
1 'polypeptide(L)'
;ALPIYHIQECLENGKLDANYRVCPSPEDLYDYVRLEDIDSYNEAAGMERIQIISADGPSDYMRQVLNTMDEKTFQTFIDYHLTTCERPELVGAGSHTVDIIRKKKDGGIENESSRYAL
;
A
#
# COMPACT_ATOMS: atom_id res chain seq x y z
N ALA A 1 6.42 -18.80 -5.30
CA ALA A 1 5.57 -18.93 -6.48
C ALA A 1 5.84 -17.80 -7.43
N LEU A 2 5.79 -18.07 -8.72
CA LEU A 2 5.88 -17.03 -9.73
C LEU A 2 4.63 -16.15 -9.65
N PRO A 3 4.76 -14.83 -9.90
CA PRO A 3 3.62 -13.91 -9.81
C PRO A 3 2.41 -14.31 -10.65
N ILE A 4 2.62 -14.95 -11.79
CA ILE A 4 1.53 -15.39 -12.65
C ILE A 4 0.64 -16.44 -11.99
N TYR A 5 1.20 -17.37 -11.24
CA TYR A 5 0.41 -18.38 -10.53
C TYR A 5 -0.40 -17.75 -9.40
N HIS A 6 0.17 -16.75 -8.73
CA HIS A 6 -0.56 -16.01 -7.71
C HIS A 6 -1.73 -15.23 -8.30
N ILE A 7 -1.54 -14.62 -9.46
CA ILE A 7 -2.63 -13.92 -10.18
C ILE A 7 -3.75 -14.89 -10.54
N GLN A 8 -3.42 -16.06 -11.08
CA GLN A 8 -4.41 -17.09 -11.41
C GLN A 8 -5.19 -17.54 -10.17
N GLU A 9 -4.49 -17.78 -9.07
CA GLU A 9 -5.12 -18.15 -7.80
C GLU A 9 -6.08 -17.06 -7.31
N CYS A 10 -5.67 -15.80 -7.38
CA CYS A 10 -6.53 -14.69 -6.98
C CYS A 10 -7.77 -14.54 -7.86
N LEU A 11 -7.67 -14.81 -9.14
CA LEU A 11 -8.83 -14.86 -10.03
C LEU A 11 -9.78 -15.99 -9.66
N GLU A 12 -9.25 -17.17 -9.40
CA GLU A 12 -10.04 -18.34 -9.02
C GLU A 12 -10.74 -18.17 -7.68
N ASN A 13 -10.07 -17.51 -6.74
CA ASN A 13 -10.58 -17.28 -5.38
C ASN A 13 -11.45 -16.02 -5.24
N GLY A 14 -11.67 -15.30 -6.33
CA GLY A 14 -12.47 -14.07 -6.31
C GLY A 14 -11.77 -12.87 -5.64
N LYS A 15 -10.46 -12.92 -5.44
CA LYS A 15 -9.66 -11.81 -4.93
C LYS A 15 -9.37 -10.74 -5.99
N LEU A 16 -9.44 -11.12 -7.25
CA LEU A 16 -9.37 -10.23 -8.41
C LEU A 16 -10.61 -10.44 -9.27
N ASP A 17 -11.12 -9.35 -9.83
CA ASP A 17 -12.18 -9.42 -10.84
C ASP A 17 -11.62 -9.64 -12.26
N ALA A 18 -12.51 -9.68 -13.25
CA ALA A 18 -12.14 -9.90 -14.64
C ALA A 18 -11.26 -8.78 -15.23
N ASN A 19 -11.21 -7.63 -14.58
CA ASN A 19 -10.35 -6.49 -14.94
C ASN A 19 -9.07 -6.45 -14.10
N TYR A 20 -8.79 -7.52 -13.35
CA TYR A 20 -7.62 -7.64 -12.47
C TYR A 20 -7.59 -6.61 -11.35
N ARG A 21 -8.76 -6.14 -10.93
CA ARG A 21 -8.87 -5.25 -9.77
C ARG A 21 -9.15 -6.06 -8.52
N VAL A 22 -8.57 -5.64 -7.41
CA VAL A 22 -8.80 -6.32 -6.12
C VAL A 22 -10.27 -6.21 -5.71
N CYS A 23 -10.76 -7.31 -5.14
CA CYS A 23 -12.11 -7.38 -4.59
C CYS A 23 -12.02 -7.44 -3.07
N PRO A 24 -12.72 -6.56 -2.35
CA PRO A 24 -12.78 -6.63 -0.90
C PRO A 24 -13.36 -7.96 -0.41
N SER A 25 -12.83 -8.45 0.68
CA SER A 25 -13.28 -9.71 1.29
C SER A 25 -13.33 -9.51 2.81
N PRO A 26 -14.41 -8.87 3.33
CA PRO A 26 -14.50 -8.49 4.75
C PRO A 26 -14.40 -9.67 5.73
N GLU A 27 -14.64 -10.87 5.25
CA GLU A 27 -14.56 -12.09 6.05
C GLU A 27 -13.13 -12.59 6.25
N ASP A 28 -12.21 -12.11 5.45
CA ASP A 28 -10.80 -12.46 5.55
C ASP A 28 -10.11 -11.66 6.63
N LEU A 29 -9.09 -12.25 7.25
CA LEU A 29 -8.28 -11.57 8.26
C LEU A 29 -7.59 -10.33 7.66
N TYR A 30 -7.16 -10.42 6.41
CA TYR A 30 -6.59 -9.31 5.66
C TYR A 30 -7.46 -9.02 4.46
N ASP A 31 -8.14 -7.88 4.50
CA ASP A 31 -9.00 -7.44 3.42
C ASP A 31 -8.19 -6.59 2.43
N TYR A 32 -8.35 -6.87 1.14
CA TYR A 32 -7.74 -6.05 0.11
C TYR A 32 -8.56 -4.79 -0.11
N VAL A 33 -7.89 -3.67 -0.24
CA VAL A 33 -8.51 -2.38 -0.53
C VAL A 33 -7.91 -1.77 -1.79
N ARG A 34 -8.73 -1.00 -2.50
CA ARG A 34 -8.27 -0.20 -3.64
C ARG A 34 -7.83 1.17 -3.14
N LEU A 35 -6.95 1.83 -3.88
CA LEU A 35 -6.51 3.19 -3.52
C LEU A 35 -7.69 4.15 -3.43
N GLU A 36 -8.65 4.06 -4.36
CA GLU A 36 -9.87 4.88 -4.31
C GLU A 36 -10.74 4.59 -3.08
N ASP A 37 -10.70 3.37 -2.55
CA ASP A 37 -11.41 3.05 -1.31
C ASP A 37 -10.81 3.78 -0.11
N ILE A 38 -9.49 3.88 -0.05
CA ILE A 38 -8.80 4.62 1.00
C ILE A 38 -9.19 6.10 0.96
N ASP A 39 -9.25 6.67 -0.23
CA ASP A 39 -9.69 8.05 -0.42
C ASP A 39 -11.12 8.26 0.10
N SER A 40 -12.01 7.31 -0.19
CA SER A 40 -13.39 7.34 0.26
C SER A 40 -13.50 7.21 1.79
N TYR A 41 -12.69 6.36 2.40
CA TYR A 41 -12.65 6.21 3.86
C TYR A 41 -12.16 7.49 4.54
N ASN A 42 -11.13 8.11 4.00
CA ASN A 42 -10.61 9.37 4.51
C ASN A 42 -11.66 10.47 4.44
N GLU A 43 -12.34 10.59 3.31
CA GLU A 43 -13.42 11.57 3.14
C GLU A 43 -14.55 11.35 4.13
N ALA A 44 -15.00 10.11 4.29
CA ALA A 44 -16.06 9.75 5.22
C ALA A 44 -15.68 10.02 6.68
N ALA A 45 -14.41 9.86 7.01
CA ALA A 45 -13.88 10.07 8.36
C ALA A 45 -13.50 11.54 8.64
N GLY A 46 -13.63 12.44 7.67
CA GLY A 46 -13.20 13.83 7.82
C GLY A 46 -11.70 14.01 7.90
N MET A 47 -10.96 13.13 7.26
CA MET A 47 -9.50 13.14 7.23
C MET A 47 -8.98 13.65 5.90
N GLU A 48 -7.81 14.25 5.91
CA GLU A 48 -7.06 14.61 4.72
C GLU A 48 -5.70 13.92 4.69
N ARG A 49 -5.28 13.54 3.50
CA ARG A 49 -3.98 12.91 3.32
C ARG A 49 -2.88 13.96 3.37
N ILE A 50 -1.85 13.67 4.17
CA ILE A 50 -0.57 14.39 4.13
C ILE A 50 0.30 13.74 3.07
N GLN A 51 0.44 12.42 3.12
CA GLN A 51 1.30 11.66 2.24
C GLN A 51 0.89 10.20 2.22
N ILE A 52 1.03 9.55 1.08
CA ILE A 52 0.88 8.11 0.96
C ILE A 52 2.19 7.52 0.45
N ILE A 53 2.63 6.43 1.08
CA ILE A 53 3.89 5.78 0.72
C ILE A 53 3.71 4.29 0.55
N SER A 54 4.58 3.69 -0.26
CA SER A 54 4.72 2.24 -0.32
C SER A 54 5.54 1.76 0.89
N ALA A 55 4.98 0.87 1.69
CA ALA A 55 5.67 0.37 2.88
C ALA A 55 6.77 -0.62 2.53
N ASP A 56 6.57 -1.42 1.50
CA ASP A 56 7.44 -2.54 1.17
C ASP A 56 8.01 -2.50 -0.27
N GLY A 57 7.55 -1.58 -1.11
CA GLY A 57 7.98 -1.53 -2.51
C GLY A 57 7.79 -2.89 -3.19
N PRO A 58 8.75 -3.37 -3.97
CA PRO A 58 8.66 -4.66 -4.65
C PRO A 58 9.05 -5.86 -3.79
N SER A 59 9.31 -5.68 -2.49
CA SER A 59 9.93 -6.71 -1.64
C SER A 59 9.15 -8.02 -1.60
N ASP A 60 7.82 -7.95 -1.64
CA ASP A 60 6.97 -9.13 -1.57
C ASP A 60 7.15 -10.05 -2.79
N TYR A 61 7.47 -9.47 -3.94
CA TYR A 61 7.77 -10.21 -5.16
C TYR A 61 9.21 -10.72 -5.24
N MET A 62 10.07 -10.26 -4.33
CA MET A 62 11.52 -10.48 -4.36
C MET A 62 12.03 -11.23 -3.14
N ARG A 63 11.17 -11.90 -2.38
CA ARG A 63 11.55 -12.51 -1.10
C ARG A 63 12.79 -13.40 -1.19
N GLN A 64 12.80 -14.32 -2.16
CA GLN A 64 13.93 -15.22 -2.31
C GLN A 64 15.22 -14.48 -2.66
N VAL A 65 15.11 -13.51 -3.54
CA VAL A 65 16.26 -12.68 -3.94
C VAL A 65 16.78 -11.89 -2.76
N LEU A 66 15.87 -11.23 -2.01
CA LEU A 66 16.25 -10.44 -0.83
C LEU A 66 16.91 -11.29 0.25
N ASN A 67 16.38 -12.49 0.49
CA ASN A 67 16.93 -13.39 1.52
C ASN A 67 18.30 -13.96 1.18
N THR A 68 18.72 -13.89 -0.09
CA THR A 68 19.98 -14.41 -0.57
C THR A 68 20.95 -13.31 -1.01
N MET A 69 20.56 -12.05 -0.95
CA MET A 69 21.42 -10.93 -1.28
C MET A 69 22.60 -10.82 -0.32
N ASP A 70 23.75 -10.41 -0.84
CA ASP A 70 24.81 -9.92 0.00
C ASP A 70 24.42 -8.56 0.62
N GLU A 71 25.17 -8.16 1.64
CA GLU A 71 24.88 -6.94 2.39
C GLU A 71 24.92 -5.69 1.51
N LYS A 72 25.89 -5.61 0.62
CA LYS A 72 26.06 -4.47 -0.28
C LYS A 72 24.87 -4.32 -1.23
N THR A 73 24.43 -5.42 -1.82
CA THR A 73 23.27 -5.45 -2.72
C THR A 73 21.98 -5.12 -1.95
N PHE A 74 21.84 -5.65 -0.75
CA PHE A 74 20.71 -5.35 0.12
C PHE A 74 20.67 -3.85 0.48
N GLN A 75 21.83 -3.25 0.78
CA GLN A 75 21.88 -1.81 1.05
C GLN A 75 21.44 -0.99 -0.16
N THR A 76 21.81 -1.40 -1.36
CA THR A 76 21.34 -0.76 -2.60
C THR A 76 19.80 -0.86 -2.72
N PHE A 77 19.23 -2.00 -2.38
CA PHE A 77 17.77 -2.16 -2.35
C PHE A 77 17.12 -1.21 -1.35
N ILE A 78 17.69 -1.08 -0.15
CA ILE A 78 17.17 -0.15 0.87
C ILE A 78 17.25 1.29 0.37
N ASP A 79 18.35 1.70 -0.23
CA ASP A 79 18.50 3.04 -0.78
C ASP A 79 17.50 3.31 -1.89
N TYR A 80 17.27 2.34 -2.76
CA TYR A 80 16.22 2.39 -3.79
C TYR A 80 14.85 2.58 -3.16
N HIS A 81 14.51 1.76 -2.16
CA HIS A 81 13.21 1.82 -1.52
C HIS A 81 12.98 3.18 -0.82
N LEU A 82 13.93 3.63 -0.03
CA LEU A 82 13.81 4.92 0.66
C LEU A 82 13.71 6.10 -0.30
N THR A 83 14.31 5.98 -1.47
CA THR A 83 14.23 7.02 -2.51
C THR A 83 12.89 7.00 -3.23
N THR A 84 12.29 5.83 -3.43
CA THR A 84 11.12 5.66 -4.31
C THR A 84 9.80 5.47 -3.58
N CYS A 85 9.81 5.19 -2.27
CA CYS A 85 8.60 4.85 -1.53
C CYS A 85 7.54 5.96 -1.52
N GLU A 86 7.95 7.21 -1.70
CA GLU A 86 7.05 8.37 -1.72
C GLU A 86 6.54 8.71 -3.11
N ARG A 87 7.00 8.02 -4.15
CA ARG A 87 6.57 8.31 -5.52
C ARG A 87 5.17 7.78 -5.79
N PRO A 88 4.20 8.64 -6.11
CA PRO A 88 2.81 8.23 -6.31
C PRO A 88 2.65 7.13 -7.36
N GLU A 89 3.44 7.17 -8.41
CA GLU A 89 3.39 6.19 -9.50
C GLU A 89 3.79 4.77 -9.09
N LEU A 90 4.45 4.62 -7.93
CA LEU A 90 4.93 3.33 -7.45
C LEU A 90 4.14 2.79 -6.25
N VAL A 91 3.25 3.57 -5.66
CA VAL A 91 2.50 3.17 -4.47
C VAL A 91 1.67 1.92 -4.71
N GLY A 92 1.03 1.82 -5.87
CA GLY A 92 0.20 0.66 -6.21
C GLY A 92 0.96 -0.60 -6.59
N ALA A 93 2.27 -0.52 -6.73
CA ALA A 93 3.10 -1.67 -7.13
C ALA A 93 3.54 -2.53 -5.95
N GLY A 94 3.38 -2.07 -4.72
CA GLY A 94 3.71 -2.82 -3.51
C GLY A 94 2.50 -3.52 -2.92
N SER A 95 2.75 -4.35 -1.91
CA SER A 95 1.69 -5.10 -1.21
C SER A 95 1.07 -4.31 -0.06
N HIS A 96 1.80 -3.39 0.53
CA HIS A 96 1.36 -2.62 1.68
C HIS A 96 1.60 -1.13 1.46
N THR A 97 0.64 -0.35 1.93
CA THR A 97 0.64 1.10 1.78
C THR A 97 0.45 1.73 3.15
N VAL A 98 1.16 2.81 3.40
CA VAL A 98 0.99 3.64 4.59
C VAL A 98 0.39 4.97 4.15
N ASP A 99 -0.77 5.30 4.68
CA ASP A 99 -1.44 6.56 4.43
C ASP A 99 -1.29 7.46 5.67
N ILE A 100 -0.57 8.54 5.53
CA ILE A 100 -0.37 9.51 6.60
C ILE A 100 -1.43 10.57 6.46
N ILE A 101 -2.31 10.64 7.44
CA ILE A 101 -3.51 11.46 7.41
C ILE A 101 -3.59 12.37 8.62
N ARG A 102 -4.38 13.43 8.49
CA ARG A 102 -4.73 14.29 9.60
C ARG A 102 -6.21 14.68 9.51
N LYS A 103 -6.76 15.09 10.63
CA LYS A 103 -8.13 15.59 10.68
C LYS A 103 -8.23 16.89 9.88
N LYS A 104 -9.27 17.02 9.06
CA LYS A 104 -9.57 18.26 8.34
C LYS A 104 -9.80 19.39 9.31
N LYS A 105 -9.33 20.58 8.95
CA LYS A 105 -9.61 21.80 9.70
C LYS A 105 -11.07 22.17 9.58
N ASP A 106 -11.68 22.48 10.73
CA ASP A 106 -13.06 22.89 10.84
C ASP A 106 -13.14 24.41 11.02
N GLY A 107 -13.72 25.13 10.06
CA GLY A 107 -14.10 26.52 10.22
C GLY A 107 -13.00 27.48 10.72
N GLY A 108 -11.74 27.22 10.41
CA GLY A 108 -10.61 28.07 10.79
C GLY A 108 -9.96 27.73 12.13
N ILE A 109 -10.40 26.71 12.82
CA ILE A 109 -9.76 26.21 14.02
C ILE A 109 -8.69 25.19 13.60
N GLU A 110 -7.44 25.54 13.82
CA GLU A 110 -6.33 24.61 13.68
C GLU A 110 -6.39 23.57 14.78
N ASN A 111 -6.77 22.39 14.46
CA ASN A 111 -6.52 21.25 15.30
C ASN A 111 -5.14 20.70 14.95
N GLU A 112 -4.20 20.84 15.85
CA GLU A 112 -2.94 20.11 15.77
C GLU A 112 -3.21 18.65 16.05
N SER A 113 -3.62 17.99 15.03
CA SER A 113 -4.25 16.72 15.23
C SER A 113 -3.32 15.57 15.13
N SER A 114 -3.71 14.56 15.79
CA SER A 114 -3.29 13.19 15.65
C SER A 114 -3.03 12.83 14.20
N ARG A 115 -1.91 12.19 13.96
CA ARG A 115 -1.56 11.62 12.68
C ARG A 115 -1.64 10.12 12.79
N TYR A 116 -2.22 9.49 11.76
CA TYR A 116 -2.38 8.05 11.70
C TYR A 116 -1.72 7.51 10.45
N ALA A 117 -1.17 6.31 10.57
CA ALA A 117 -0.65 5.54 9.45
C ALA A 117 -1.51 4.29 9.25
N LEU A 118 -1.84 4.01 8.01
CA LEU A 118 -2.58 2.81 7.62
C LEU A 118 -1.73 1.92 6.71
#